data_3389444b5d3b685bad9eb746367b5f83
#
_entry.id   3389444b5d3b685bad9eb746367b5f83
#
_cell.length_a   1.000
_cell.length_b   1.000
_cell.length_c   1.000
_cell.angle_alpha   90.00
_cell.angle_beta   90.00
_cell.angle_gamma   90.00
#
_symmetry.space_group_name_H-M   'P 1'
#
loop_
_entity.id
_entity.type
_entity.pdbx_description
1 polymer ?
#
loop_
_entity_poly.entity_id
_entity_poly.type
_entity_poly.pdbx_seq_one_letter_code
_entity_poly.pdbx_strand_id
1 'polypeptide(L)'
;MSDGFCGTHLQIMVRTRGLGCALGQVTGRGLGRGDRDDSDDAPQRRRPTASARRQQVTVTADHVDEPVIPAPDVQDDPMEAPAAVEDILADIPADAGTETVEDQHQGFLGCLSDPSVLTAYADHVACSVWTGEECPELKLSSHGRKVQSLGRPVPAIEGLIVGTGLSPLIACSVDTGDRGLLSAFVERWHRETSSFHLPMGELTITLDDASSLLHLPIIGDLHAFEPLHVDDAVQMLVDLLMVSPESARAETDQCRGPYVRLQWVRDIYQRRCQAGHWTAAARAYLLHLLGCTLFANKSATNVHVVYLEALRDLSMTERYAWGVAALVHMYDQLNDASMSHSRHLGGYITLLQCWIYKHFPSVAESTADQDYDEASPRACRWIATKKTVKSIRTPSYRERLDRLRISDVCWIPYGEHREVRDFHVRSCYFGLLRWGPVAVYYRPERVVRQFGYTQTIPAPPVDSWVSYDDIHDRWMHYKDYIVPAGEVCVVPGACSSDYIDWFFRISHPFMTPDHALDPMLHGHAPQSRVVP
;
A
#
# COMPACT_ATOMS: atom_id res chain seq x y z
N MET A 1 -26.97 -40.68 26.55
CA MET A 1 -27.72 -39.61 25.85
C MET A 1 -26.68 -38.73 25.20
N SER A 2 -26.50 -38.99 23.94
CA SER A 2 -25.46 -38.40 23.09
C SER A 2 -26.08 -37.33 22.22
N ASP A 3 -25.76 -36.09 22.47
CA ASP A 3 -26.13 -35.00 21.60
C ASP A 3 -25.00 -34.73 20.59
N GLY A 4 -25.33 -35.05 19.34
CA GLY A 4 -24.46 -34.85 18.20
C GLY A 4 -24.41 -33.38 17.80
N PHE A 5 -23.24 -32.77 17.87
CA PHE A 5 -22.94 -31.51 17.23
C PHE A 5 -22.75 -31.75 15.73
N CYS A 6 -23.71 -31.32 14.94
CA CYS A 6 -23.62 -31.27 13.48
C CYS A 6 -22.71 -30.10 13.10
N GLY A 7 -21.42 -30.39 12.89
CA GLY A 7 -20.47 -29.45 12.32
C GLY A 7 -20.72 -29.33 10.82
N THR A 8 -21.35 -28.26 10.39
CA THR A 8 -21.44 -27.89 8.97
C THR A 8 -20.06 -27.43 8.51
N HIS A 9 -19.27 -28.35 8.00
CA HIS A 9 -18.09 -28.04 7.20
C HIS A 9 -18.53 -27.24 5.96
N LEU A 10 -18.22 -25.96 5.93
CA LEU A 10 -18.33 -25.14 4.74
C LEU A 10 -17.21 -25.57 3.78
N GLN A 11 -17.46 -26.64 3.03
CA GLN A 11 -16.62 -27.02 1.90
C GLN A 11 -16.93 -26.05 0.76
N ILE A 12 -16.11 -25.03 0.59
CA ILE A 12 -16.07 -24.22 -0.63
C ILE A 12 -15.55 -25.13 -1.75
N MET A 13 -16.46 -25.86 -2.39
CA MET A 13 -16.13 -26.61 -3.60
C MET A 13 -15.97 -25.62 -4.76
N VAL A 14 -14.77 -25.10 -4.96
CA VAL A 14 -14.40 -24.46 -6.22
C VAL A 14 -14.25 -25.57 -7.28
N ARG A 15 -15.32 -25.90 -7.96
CA ARG A 15 -15.25 -26.67 -9.21
C ARG A 15 -14.73 -25.74 -10.30
N THR A 16 -13.45 -25.64 -10.43
CA THR A 16 -12.81 -25.07 -11.61
C THR A 16 -12.92 -26.06 -12.78
N ARG A 17 -13.90 -25.86 -13.64
CA ARG A 17 -13.78 -26.31 -15.03
C ARG A 17 -12.81 -25.33 -15.70
N GLY A 18 -11.64 -25.84 -16.07
CA GLY A 18 -10.58 -25.08 -16.69
C GLY A 18 -11.04 -24.34 -17.93
N LEU A 19 -10.90 -23.03 -17.88
CA LEU A 19 -10.72 -22.17 -19.03
C LEU A 19 -9.26 -21.70 -18.96
N GLY A 20 -8.41 -22.52 -19.58
CA GLY A 20 -7.01 -22.15 -19.81
C GLY A 20 -6.97 -20.91 -20.68
N CYS A 21 -6.34 -19.85 -20.21
CA CYS A 21 -5.86 -18.78 -21.08
C CYS A 21 -4.83 -19.40 -22.04
N ALA A 22 -5.23 -19.57 -23.29
CA ALA A 22 -4.36 -20.05 -24.36
C ALA A 22 -3.28 -18.98 -24.63
N LEU A 23 -2.07 -19.23 -24.16
CA LEU A 23 -0.87 -18.55 -24.63
C LEU A 23 -0.56 -19.13 -26.03
N GLY A 24 -0.75 -18.31 -27.06
CA GLY A 24 -0.37 -18.63 -28.43
C GLY A 24 1.15 -18.80 -28.55
N GLN A 25 1.59 -20.02 -28.73
CA GLN A 25 2.93 -20.33 -29.21
C GLN A 25 3.06 -19.95 -30.69
N VAL A 26 3.91 -18.98 -30.98
CA VAL A 26 4.42 -18.77 -32.34
C VAL A 26 5.74 -19.50 -32.46
N THR A 27 5.71 -20.65 -33.13
CA THR A 27 6.89 -21.35 -33.59
C THR A 27 7.38 -20.76 -34.89
N GLY A 28 8.57 -20.15 -34.89
CA GLY A 28 9.28 -19.74 -36.11
C GLY A 28 10.60 -20.49 -36.22
N ARG A 29 10.67 -21.46 -37.11
CA ARG A 29 11.91 -22.09 -37.56
C ARG A 29 12.67 -21.16 -38.49
N GLY A 30 14.00 -21.08 -38.34
CA GLY A 30 14.89 -20.48 -39.32
C GLY A 30 16.34 -20.83 -39.06
N LEU A 31 16.84 -21.83 -39.76
CA LEU A 31 18.25 -22.22 -39.88
C LEU A 31 19.05 -21.16 -40.65
N GLY A 32 20.30 -20.88 -40.23
CA GLY A 32 21.26 -20.15 -41.05
C GLY A 32 22.61 -20.00 -40.38
N ARG A 33 23.52 -20.88 -40.81
CA ARG A 33 24.93 -21.00 -40.45
C ARG A 33 25.77 -20.01 -41.27
N GLY A 34 26.82 -19.40 -40.69
CA GLY A 34 27.82 -18.65 -41.46
C GLY A 34 28.89 -18.02 -40.58
N ASP A 35 30.03 -18.69 -40.50
CA ASP A 35 31.31 -18.17 -40.00
C ASP A 35 31.80 -16.95 -40.82
N ARG A 36 32.50 -16.03 -40.21
CA ARG A 36 33.85 -15.58 -40.56
C ARG A 36 34.37 -14.41 -39.71
N ASP A 37 35.63 -14.55 -39.43
CA ASP A 37 36.63 -13.75 -38.78
C ASP A 37 36.79 -12.29 -39.27
N ASP A 38 37.43 -11.57 -38.43
CA ASP A 38 38.56 -10.63 -38.52
C ASP A 38 38.35 -9.19 -38.07
N SER A 39 39.09 -8.91 -37.01
CA SER A 39 39.99 -7.79 -36.65
C SER A 39 39.72 -6.39 -37.27
N ASP A 40 39.65 -5.37 -36.46
CA ASP A 40 40.67 -4.34 -36.25
C ASP A 40 40.15 -3.11 -35.42
N ASP A 41 40.83 -2.94 -34.39
CA ASP A 41 41.42 -1.78 -33.69
C ASP A 41 40.99 -0.36 -34.10
N ALA A 42 40.49 0.46 -33.13
CA ALA A 42 40.93 1.79 -32.76
C ALA A 42 39.99 2.49 -31.75
N PRO A 43 40.52 3.19 -30.74
CA PRO A 43 39.69 3.77 -29.68
C PRO A 43 39.14 5.16 -30.03
N GLN A 44 37.81 5.32 -30.03
CA GLN A 44 37.16 6.62 -30.16
C GLN A 44 37.10 7.38 -28.84
N ARG A 45 37.72 8.56 -28.85
CA ARG A 45 37.74 9.57 -27.77
C ARG A 45 36.32 10.03 -27.42
N ARG A 46 35.96 9.88 -26.16
CA ARG A 46 34.75 10.49 -25.58
C ARG A 46 34.95 12.00 -25.39
N ARG A 47 34.02 12.80 -25.87
CA ARG A 47 33.92 14.24 -25.59
C ARG A 47 33.46 14.45 -24.14
N PRO A 48 34.01 15.43 -23.38
CA PRO A 48 33.55 15.73 -22.03
C PRO A 48 32.28 16.58 -22.06
N THR A 49 31.33 16.23 -21.18
CA THR A 49 30.12 17.00 -20.89
C THR A 49 30.42 18.20 -19.98
N ALA A 50 29.62 19.26 -20.12
CA ALA A 50 29.82 20.62 -19.61
C ALA A 50 29.59 20.81 -18.09
N SER A 51 30.05 19.90 -17.23
CA SER A 51 29.93 20.01 -15.75
C SER A 51 31.24 20.20 -15.00
N ALA A 52 32.32 20.45 -15.67
CA ALA A 52 33.65 20.61 -15.05
C ALA A 52 34.17 22.07 -15.09
N ARG A 53 33.31 23.03 -14.77
CA ARG A 53 33.75 24.43 -14.62
C ARG A 53 33.14 25.09 -13.39
N ARG A 54 33.62 24.66 -12.21
CA ARG A 54 33.52 25.45 -10.97
C ARG A 54 34.43 24.81 -9.90
N GLN A 55 35.72 25.11 -10.01
CA GLN A 55 36.65 25.06 -8.85
C GLN A 55 37.87 25.88 -9.16
N GLN A 56 38.16 26.66 -8.19
CA GLN A 56 39.38 27.39 -7.84
C GLN A 56 39.23 28.90 -7.84
N VAL A 57 38.95 29.41 -6.65
CA VAL A 57 39.50 30.68 -6.16
C VAL A 57 40.08 30.41 -4.79
N THR A 58 41.38 30.45 -4.70
CA THR A 58 42.18 30.52 -3.49
C THR A 58 41.99 31.89 -2.85
N VAL A 59 41.75 31.94 -1.54
CA VAL A 59 41.83 33.15 -0.74
C VAL A 59 42.80 32.91 0.41
N THR A 60 43.85 33.70 0.39
CA THR A 60 44.84 33.91 1.44
C THR A 60 44.22 34.58 2.66
N ALA A 61 44.68 34.19 3.84
CA ALA A 61 44.33 34.76 5.12
C ALA A 61 44.90 36.17 5.29
N ASP A 62 44.12 37.04 5.94
CA ASP A 62 44.67 38.08 6.83
C ASP A 62 43.67 38.41 7.96
N HIS A 63 44.22 38.52 9.13
CA HIS A 63 43.68 38.84 10.43
C HIS A 63 43.11 40.26 10.48
N VAL A 64 41.96 40.50 11.17
CA VAL A 64 41.74 41.66 12.06
C VAL A 64 40.47 41.48 12.92
N ASP A 65 40.58 41.83 14.17
CA ASP A 65 39.77 41.91 15.36
C ASP A 65 38.24 42.11 15.33
N GLU A 66 37.63 41.59 16.41
CA GLU A 66 36.26 41.71 16.94
C GLU A 66 35.72 43.14 17.03
N PRO A 67 34.35 43.30 17.13
CA PRO A 67 33.77 43.34 18.47
C PRO A 67 32.38 42.67 18.62
N VAL A 68 32.17 42.17 19.82
CA VAL A 68 31.00 41.61 20.46
C VAL A 68 29.80 42.58 20.45
N ILE A 69 28.62 42.13 20.06
CA ILE A 69 27.33 42.78 20.38
C ILE A 69 26.37 41.73 20.99
N PRO A 70 25.64 42.04 22.08
CA PRO A 70 24.91 41.10 22.90
C PRO A 70 23.53 40.76 22.34
N ALA A 71 23.04 39.56 22.67
CA ALA A 71 21.73 39.03 22.37
C ALA A 71 20.62 39.78 23.12
N PRO A 72 19.42 39.93 22.53
CA PRO A 72 18.25 40.38 23.30
C PRO A 72 17.52 39.18 23.91
N ASP A 73 17.15 39.37 25.17
CA ASP A 73 16.27 38.55 25.99
C ASP A 73 14.94 38.28 25.28
N VAL A 74 14.53 37.02 25.25
CA VAL A 74 13.16 36.63 24.92
C VAL A 74 12.47 36.22 26.21
N GLN A 75 11.50 37.03 26.58
CA GLN A 75 10.57 36.76 27.69
C GLN A 75 9.58 35.67 27.30
N ASP A 76 9.42 34.68 28.18
CA ASP A 76 8.34 33.72 28.21
C ASP A 76 7.01 34.41 28.49
N ASP A 77 6.02 34.27 27.57
CA ASP A 77 4.63 34.54 27.85
C ASP A 77 3.84 33.21 27.80
N PRO A 78 2.93 32.99 28.80
CA PRO A 78 2.19 31.72 28.88
C PRO A 78 1.01 31.70 27.93
N MET A 79 0.81 30.59 27.27
CA MET A 79 -0.28 30.29 26.34
C MET A 79 -1.62 30.23 27.08
N GLU A 80 -2.49 31.16 26.79
CA GLU A 80 -3.90 31.25 27.22
C GLU A 80 -4.78 30.30 26.38
N ALA A 81 -5.64 29.54 27.04
CA ALA A 81 -6.64 28.69 26.42
C ALA A 81 -7.79 29.51 25.79
N PRO A 82 -8.39 29.12 24.67
CA PRO A 82 -9.49 29.86 24.08
C PRO A 82 -10.80 29.65 24.86
N ALA A 83 -11.40 30.78 25.24
CA ALA A 83 -12.69 30.88 25.90
C ALA A 83 -13.86 30.57 24.94
N ALA A 84 -14.91 30.01 25.51
CA ALA A 84 -16.20 29.76 24.88
C ALA A 84 -16.82 31.03 24.31
N VAL A 85 -17.39 30.94 23.10
CA VAL A 85 -18.16 32.02 22.49
C VAL A 85 -19.63 31.76 22.73
N GLU A 86 -20.26 32.67 23.48
CA GLU A 86 -21.70 32.74 23.72
C GLU A 86 -22.45 33.27 22.50
N ASP A 87 -23.70 32.83 22.37
CA ASP A 87 -24.71 33.21 21.40
C ASP A 87 -24.93 34.71 21.25
N ILE A 88 -24.92 35.20 20.01
CA ILE A 88 -25.59 36.46 19.64
C ILE A 88 -26.54 36.16 18.48
N LEU A 89 -27.83 36.09 18.82
CA LEU A 89 -28.96 36.23 17.89
C LEU A 89 -29.07 37.72 17.52
N ALA A 90 -28.92 38.03 16.23
CA ALA A 90 -29.30 39.32 15.69
C ALA A 90 -30.10 39.18 14.39
N ASP A 91 -31.22 39.84 14.35
CA ASP A 91 -32.27 39.95 13.35
C ASP A 91 -31.79 40.01 11.89
N ILE A 92 -32.44 39.19 11.04
CA ILE A 92 -32.35 39.26 9.59
C ILE A 92 -33.65 39.91 9.06
N PRO A 93 -33.57 40.99 8.27
CA PRO A 93 -34.72 41.47 7.50
C PRO A 93 -34.94 40.58 6.28
N ALA A 94 -36.18 40.13 6.09
CA ALA A 94 -36.64 39.47 4.88
C ALA A 94 -36.77 40.52 3.76
N ASP A 95 -36.20 40.22 2.66
CA ASP A 95 -36.59 40.44 1.26
C ASP A 95 -35.41 40.78 0.36
N ALA A 96 -35.06 39.86 -0.54
CA ALA A 96 -34.64 40.16 -1.92
C ALA A 96 -34.29 38.85 -2.67
N GLY A 97 -35.04 38.52 -3.69
CA GLY A 97 -34.59 37.94 -4.95
C GLY A 97 -33.84 36.64 -4.91
N THR A 98 -34.55 35.53 -5.14
CA THR A 98 -33.98 34.24 -5.54
C THR A 98 -33.27 34.38 -6.90
N GLU A 99 -32.01 34.80 -6.90
CA GLU A 99 -31.11 34.45 -8.01
C GLU A 99 -30.51 33.11 -7.67
N THR A 100 -30.96 32.08 -8.42
CA THR A 100 -30.30 30.79 -8.49
C THR A 100 -28.89 31.03 -9.03
N VAL A 101 -27.92 31.05 -8.14
CA VAL A 101 -26.52 30.90 -8.52
C VAL A 101 -26.40 29.46 -9.03
N GLU A 102 -26.48 29.27 -10.34
CA GLU A 102 -26.00 28.06 -11.00
C GLU A 102 -24.50 27.99 -10.69
N ASP A 103 -24.18 27.16 -9.73
CA ASP A 103 -22.81 26.83 -9.37
C ASP A 103 -22.21 26.09 -10.57
N GLN A 104 -21.49 26.83 -11.41
CA GLN A 104 -20.79 26.30 -12.58
C GLN A 104 -19.58 25.50 -12.11
N HIS A 105 -19.81 24.29 -11.60
CA HIS A 105 -18.78 23.28 -11.52
C HIS A 105 -18.45 22.83 -12.95
N GLN A 106 -17.50 23.52 -13.57
CA GLN A 106 -16.97 23.22 -14.90
C GLN A 106 -16.05 21.98 -14.82
N GLY A 107 -16.63 20.79 -14.57
CA GLY A 107 -15.95 19.51 -14.73
C GLY A 107 -16.57 18.69 -15.86
N PHE A 108 -15.93 17.61 -16.26
CA PHE A 108 -16.50 16.68 -17.24
C PHE A 108 -17.61 15.82 -16.62
N LEU A 109 -18.50 15.26 -17.45
CA LEU A 109 -19.54 14.34 -17.01
C LEU A 109 -18.88 13.09 -16.38
N GLY A 110 -19.37 12.64 -15.20
CA GLY A 110 -18.81 11.51 -14.46
C GLY A 110 -18.35 11.84 -13.04
N CYS A 111 -18.60 13.09 -12.60
CA CYS A 111 -18.41 13.48 -11.22
C CYS A 111 -19.43 12.80 -10.29
N LEU A 112 -19.07 12.74 -9.02
CA LEU A 112 -19.90 12.30 -7.91
C LEU A 112 -21.25 13.04 -7.89
N SER A 113 -22.37 12.32 -8.03
CA SER A 113 -23.72 12.91 -7.97
C SER A 113 -24.36 12.77 -6.59
N ASP A 114 -23.86 11.85 -5.76
CA ASP A 114 -24.32 11.62 -4.38
C ASP A 114 -23.11 11.54 -3.44
N PRO A 115 -22.81 12.59 -2.67
CA PRO A 115 -21.65 12.65 -1.77
C PRO A 115 -21.86 11.89 -0.45
N SER A 116 -22.97 11.17 -0.27
CA SER A 116 -23.31 10.51 1.00
C SER A 116 -22.30 9.44 1.42
N VAL A 117 -21.55 8.85 0.47
CA VAL A 117 -20.54 7.82 0.72
C VAL A 117 -19.14 8.40 0.74
N LEU A 118 -18.78 9.22 -0.24
CA LEU A 118 -17.45 9.85 -0.36
C LEU A 118 -17.48 11.27 0.20
N THR A 119 -17.59 11.39 1.51
CA THR A 119 -17.80 12.66 2.22
C THR A 119 -16.58 13.58 2.18
N ALA A 120 -15.38 13.07 1.94
CA ALA A 120 -14.14 13.84 1.83
C ALA A 120 -13.67 14.04 0.40
N TYR A 121 -14.55 13.87 -0.61
CA TYR A 121 -14.17 13.94 -2.03
C TYR A 121 -13.57 15.29 -2.43
N ALA A 122 -13.99 16.40 -1.81
CA ALA A 122 -13.46 17.72 -2.12
C ALA A 122 -11.93 17.83 -1.86
N ASP A 123 -11.43 17.11 -0.86
CA ASP A 123 -10.00 17.09 -0.51
C ASP A 123 -9.22 15.97 -1.23
N HIS A 124 -9.92 15.15 -2.02
CA HIS A 124 -9.36 14.00 -2.70
C HIS A 124 -8.68 14.40 -4.01
N VAL A 125 -7.58 13.71 -4.36
CA VAL A 125 -6.82 13.99 -5.59
C VAL A 125 -7.67 13.83 -6.86
N ALA A 126 -8.67 12.96 -6.85
CA ALA A 126 -9.59 12.77 -7.98
C ALA A 126 -10.41 14.03 -8.29
N CYS A 127 -10.78 14.81 -7.27
CA CYS A 127 -11.45 16.09 -7.46
C CYS A 127 -10.56 17.07 -8.24
N SER A 128 -9.27 17.18 -7.86
CA SER A 128 -8.31 18.01 -8.59
C SER A 128 -8.11 17.54 -10.05
N VAL A 129 -8.04 16.23 -10.29
CA VAL A 129 -7.97 15.68 -11.65
C VAL A 129 -9.22 16.04 -12.44
N TRP A 130 -10.40 15.93 -11.82
CA TRP A 130 -11.69 16.24 -12.45
C TRP A 130 -11.83 17.73 -12.81
N THR A 131 -11.31 18.63 -11.97
CA THR A 131 -11.29 20.08 -12.25
C THR A 131 -10.21 20.48 -13.26
N GLY A 132 -9.40 19.53 -13.73
CA GLY A 132 -8.34 19.76 -14.72
C GLY A 132 -7.04 20.30 -14.13
N GLU A 133 -6.86 20.23 -12.82
CA GLU A 133 -5.60 20.58 -12.18
C GLU A 133 -4.50 19.57 -12.53
N GLU A 134 -3.27 20.05 -12.69
CA GLU A 134 -2.12 19.18 -12.94
C GLU A 134 -1.75 18.44 -11.65
N CYS A 135 -1.98 17.12 -11.64
CA CYS A 135 -1.58 16.23 -10.55
C CYS A 135 -0.27 15.55 -10.88
N PRO A 136 0.86 15.91 -10.23
CA PRO A 136 2.15 15.28 -10.49
C PRO A 136 2.16 13.85 -9.94
N GLU A 137 2.89 12.97 -10.64
CA GLU A 137 3.11 11.60 -10.19
C GLU A 137 3.72 11.53 -8.80
N LEU A 138 3.23 10.60 -7.98
CA LEU A 138 3.71 10.36 -6.63
C LEU A 138 5.20 9.97 -6.64
N LYS A 139 5.93 10.48 -5.67
CA LYS A 139 7.30 10.02 -5.41
C LYS A 139 7.22 8.71 -4.63
N LEU A 140 7.90 7.68 -5.12
CA LEU A 140 8.01 6.39 -4.46
C LEU A 140 9.37 6.25 -3.79
N SER A 141 9.39 5.64 -2.61
CA SER A 141 10.62 5.32 -1.91
C SER A 141 11.24 4.04 -2.45
N SER A 142 12.52 4.09 -2.86
CA SER A 142 13.25 2.93 -3.39
C SER A 142 13.69 1.97 -2.29
N HIS A 143 12.76 1.28 -1.64
CA HIS A 143 13.07 0.37 -0.54
C HIS A 143 13.61 -1.00 -1.02
N GLY A 144 13.15 -1.55 -2.14
CA GLY A 144 13.58 -2.85 -2.63
C GLY A 144 15.09 -2.99 -2.82
N ARG A 145 15.74 -1.95 -3.37
CA ARG A 145 17.21 -1.93 -3.46
C ARG A 145 17.93 -1.94 -2.12
N LYS A 146 17.29 -1.47 -1.04
CA LYS A 146 17.87 -1.53 0.31
C LYS A 146 17.74 -2.92 0.90
N VAL A 147 16.63 -3.63 0.63
CA VAL A 147 16.50 -5.06 0.97
C VAL A 147 17.59 -5.86 0.28
N GLN A 148 17.82 -5.65 -1.02
CA GLN A 148 18.91 -6.31 -1.75
C GLN A 148 20.28 -5.95 -1.18
N SER A 149 20.51 -4.69 -0.78
CA SER A 149 21.78 -4.26 -0.19
C SER A 149 22.00 -4.82 1.22
N LEU A 150 20.92 -5.12 1.96
CA LEU A 150 20.99 -5.83 3.24
C LEU A 150 21.50 -7.27 3.01
N GLY A 151 21.04 -7.90 1.92
CA GLY A 151 21.38 -9.26 1.54
C GLY A 151 20.68 -10.31 2.39
N ARG A 152 21.03 -11.58 2.15
CA ARG A 152 20.55 -12.70 2.98
C ARG A 152 21.16 -12.64 4.37
N PRO A 153 20.46 -13.10 5.41
CA PRO A 153 21.02 -13.19 6.75
C PRO A 153 22.21 -14.16 6.78
N VAL A 154 23.16 -13.93 7.67
CA VAL A 154 24.24 -14.89 7.89
C VAL A 154 23.68 -16.21 8.45
N PRO A 155 24.27 -17.37 8.14
CA PRO A 155 23.73 -18.68 8.55
C PRO A 155 23.45 -18.80 10.05
N ALA A 156 24.23 -18.12 10.88
CA ALA A 156 24.08 -18.16 12.35
C ALA A 156 22.75 -17.56 12.88
N ILE A 157 22.09 -16.68 12.11
CA ILE A 157 20.81 -16.08 12.49
C ILE A 157 19.64 -16.53 11.60
N GLU A 158 19.89 -17.33 10.57
CA GLU A 158 18.85 -17.74 9.62
C GLU A 158 17.68 -18.43 10.33
N GLY A 159 17.98 -19.36 11.24
CA GLY A 159 16.96 -20.03 12.03
C GLY A 159 16.14 -19.08 12.91
N LEU A 160 16.77 -18.04 13.47
CA LEU A 160 16.06 -17.01 14.23
C LEU A 160 15.10 -16.20 13.34
N ILE A 161 15.53 -15.86 12.11
CA ILE A 161 14.70 -15.11 11.17
C ILE A 161 13.52 -15.95 10.69
N VAL A 162 13.76 -17.23 10.33
CA VAL A 162 12.69 -18.16 9.90
C VAL A 162 11.64 -18.32 11.00
N GLY A 163 12.07 -18.48 12.26
CA GLY A 163 11.18 -18.63 13.41
C GLY A 163 10.27 -17.42 13.68
N THR A 164 10.56 -16.24 13.08
CA THR A 164 9.68 -15.05 13.22
C THR A 164 8.51 -15.02 12.25
N GLY A 165 8.48 -15.89 11.23
CA GLY A 165 7.51 -15.83 10.13
C GLY A 165 7.74 -14.69 9.12
N LEU A 166 8.84 -13.91 9.26
CA LEU A 166 9.15 -12.75 8.40
C LEU A 166 10.13 -13.06 7.27
N SER A 167 10.66 -14.29 7.22
CA SER A 167 11.63 -14.71 6.20
C SER A 167 11.13 -14.55 4.75
N PRO A 168 9.82 -14.68 4.42
CA PRO A 168 9.34 -14.46 3.07
C PRO A 168 9.63 -13.05 2.52
N LEU A 169 9.69 -12.03 3.38
CA LEU A 169 9.97 -10.65 2.99
C LEU A 169 11.37 -10.45 2.39
N ILE A 170 12.31 -11.36 2.64
CA ILE A 170 13.67 -11.29 2.08
C ILE A 170 13.65 -11.47 0.57
N ALA A 171 12.76 -12.33 0.06
CA ALA A 171 12.61 -12.62 -1.36
C ALA A 171 11.59 -11.70 -2.06
N CYS A 172 10.56 -11.25 -1.32
CA CYS A 172 9.44 -10.48 -1.86
C CYS A 172 9.75 -8.99 -1.92
N SER A 173 10.55 -8.50 -2.87
CA SER A 173 10.75 -7.06 -3.02
C SER A 173 10.97 -6.66 -4.46
N VAL A 174 10.07 -5.81 -4.98
CA VAL A 174 10.28 -5.18 -6.29
C VAL A 174 11.37 -4.12 -6.19
N ASP A 175 12.30 -4.11 -7.14
CA ASP A 175 13.41 -3.15 -7.19
C ASP A 175 12.94 -1.76 -7.60
N THR A 176 11.93 -1.71 -8.46
CA THR A 176 11.44 -0.49 -9.07
C THR A 176 9.93 -0.47 -9.08
N GLY A 177 9.35 0.52 -8.39
CA GLY A 177 7.92 0.81 -8.48
C GLY A 177 7.58 1.53 -9.78
N ASP A 178 6.48 1.15 -10.42
CA ASP A 178 5.91 1.87 -11.56
C ASP A 178 5.12 3.09 -11.06
N ARG A 179 5.74 4.26 -11.13
CA ARG A 179 5.19 5.49 -10.57
C ARG A 179 3.86 5.88 -11.23
N GLY A 180 3.79 5.81 -12.54
CA GLY A 180 2.57 6.17 -13.26
C GLY A 180 1.42 5.24 -12.94
N LEU A 181 1.68 3.92 -12.91
CA LEU A 181 0.70 2.91 -12.54
C LEU A 181 0.17 3.10 -11.13
N LEU A 182 1.08 3.22 -10.15
CA LEU A 182 0.70 3.35 -8.75
C LEU A 182 -0.03 4.67 -8.48
N SER A 183 0.38 5.78 -9.13
CA SER A 183 -0.33 7.05 -9.02
C SER A 183 -1.76 6.94 -9.55
N ALA A 184 -1.97 6.32 -10.72
CA ALA A 184 -3.30 6.13 -11.31
C ALA A 184 -4.23 5.28 -10.44
N PHE A 185 -3.69 4.30 -9.70
CA PHE A 185 -4.48 3.54 -8.74
C PHE A 185 -4.78 4.34 -7.47
N VAL A 186 -3.79 5.09 -6.93
CA VAL A 186 -4.01 5.94 -5.74
C VAL A 186 -5.10 6.99 -5.97
N GLU A 187 -5.19 7.55 -7.16
CA GLU A 187 -6.26 8.50 -7.55
C GLU A 187 -7.66 7.90 -7.46
N ARG A 188 -7.80 6.58 -7.31
CA ARG A 188 -9.07 5.86 -7.21
C ARG A 188 -9.31 5.26 -5.82
N TRP A 189 -8.38 5.44 -4.90
CA TRP A 189 -8.48 4.93 -3.54
C TRP A 189 -9.30 5.86 -2.66
N HIS A 190 -10.33 5.36 -2.00
CA HIS A 190 -11.15 6.12 -1.06
C HIS A 190 -11.08 5.53 0.34
N ARG A 191 -10.70 6.37 1.31
CA ARG A 191 -10.57 5.98 2.72
C ARG A 191 -11.90 5.60 3.36
N GLU A 192 -13.00 6.23 2.95
CA GLU A 192 -14.34 6.00 3.48
C GLU A 192 -14.82 4.58 3.18
N THR A 193 -14.45 4.06 2.02
CA THR A 193 -14.81 2.71 1.58
C THR A 193 -13.68 1.71 1.71
N SER A 194 -12.44 2.18 1.95
CA SER A 194 -11.21 1.38 1.95
C SER A 194 -11.08 0.54 0.68
N SER A 195 -11.37 1.16 -0.46
CA SER A 195 -11.41 0.49 -1.76
C SER A 195 -11.01 1.42 -2.91
N PHE A 196 -10.59 0.82 -4.01
CA PHE A 196 -10.39 1.47 -5.30
C PHE A 196 -11.71 1.50 -6.06
N HIS A 197 -12.09 2.67 -6.55
CA HIS A 197 -13.28 2.89 -7.37
C HIS A 197 -12.92 2.83 -8.86
N LEU A 198 -13.42 1.81 -9.54
CA LEU A 198 -13.13 1.49 -10.94
C LEU A 198 -14.43 1.37 -11.74
N PRO A 199 -14.42 1.43 -13.09
CA PRO A 199 -15.65 1.38 -13.89
C PRO A 199 -16.56 0.18 -13.62
N MET A 200 -16.00 -0.94 -13.20
CA MET A 200 -16.74 -2.15 -12.85
C MET A 200 -17.17 -2.24 -11.36
N GLY A 201 -16.89 -1.20 -10.56
CA GLY A 201 -17.21 -1.16 -9.13
C GLY A 201 -15.96 -1.17 -8.24
N GLU A 202 -16.15 -1.53 -6.98
CA GLU A 202 -15.11 -1.49 -5.96
C GLU A 202 -14.25 -2.75 -5.93
N LEU A 203 -12.93 -2.57 -5.75
CA LEU A 203 -11.96 -3.60 -5.41
C LEU A 203 -11.04 -3.10 -4.30
N THR A 204 -10.47 -4.00 -3.52
CA THR A 204 -9.48 -3.66 -2.49
C THR A 204 -8.38 -4.72 -2.38
N ILE A 205 -7.29 -4.38 -1.70
CA ILE A 205 -6.30 -5.36 -1.28
C ILE A 205 -6.87 -6.09 -0.08
N THR A 206 -7.08 -7.37 -0.17
CA THR A 206 -7.68 -8.17 0.91
C THR A 206 -6.62 -8.82 1.81
N LEU A 207 -7.05 -9.36 2.96
CA LEU A 207 -6.17 -10.19 3.79
C LEU A 207 -5.73 -11.47 3.05
N ASP A 208 -6.57 -11.98 2.14
CA ASP A 208 -6.20 -13.11 1.28
C ASP A 208 -5.07 -12.75 0.31
N ASP A 209 -5.08 -11.50 -0.21
CA ASP A 209 -3.98 -10.98 -1.03
C ASP A 209 -2.68 -10.89 -0.21
N ALA A 210 -2.74 -10.35 1.01
CA ALA A 210 -1.57 -10.27 1.89
C ALA A 210 -1.00 -11.66 2.22
N SER A 211 -1.88 -12.64 2.49
CA SER A 211 -1.48 -14.03 2.75
C SER A 211 -0.85 -14.69 1.52
N SER A 212 -1.47 -14.55 0.34
CA SER A 212 -1.05 -15.26 -0.88
C SER A 212 0.14 -14.58 -1.57
N LEU A 213 0.18 -13.23 -1.60
CA LEU A 213 1.27 -12.49 -2.23
C LEU A 213 2.55 -12.52 -1.40
N LEU A 214 2.45 -12.43 -0.06
CA LEU A 214 3.60 -12.24 0.81
C LEU A 214 3.91 -13.45 1.69
N HIS A 215 3.06 -14.46 1.74
CA HIS A 215 3.13 -15.60 2.67
C HIS A 215 3.18 -15.18 4.14
N LEU A 216 2.62 -14.02 4.48
CA LEU A 216 2.54 -13.55 5.85
C LEU A 216 1.29 -14.10 6.55
N PRO A 217 1.37 -14.41 7.86
CA PRO A 217 0.22 -14.86 8.62
C PRO A 217 -0.83 -13.74 8.76
N ILE A 218 -2.08 -14.10 8.49
CA ILE A 218 -3.27 -13.26 8.75
C ILE A 218 -4.03 -13.75 9.98
N ILE A 219 -3.47 -14.71 10.69
CA ILE A 219 -3.94 -15.25 11.97
C ILE A 219 -2.95 -14.82 13.03
N GLY A 220 -3.41 -14.52 14.23
CA GLY A 220 -2.55 -14.13 15.33
C GLY A 220 -3.01 -12.84 15.99
N ASP A 221 -2.15 -12.29 16.84
CA ASP A 221 -2.43 -11.10 17.62
C ASP A 221 -2.24 -9.82 16.79
N LEU A 222 -3.06 -8.83 17.07
CA LEU A 222 -2.79 -7.45 16.65
C LEU A 222 -1.81 -6.82 17.64
N HIS A 223 -0.76 -6.17 17.13
CA HIS A 223 0.22 -5.55 18.02
C HIS A 223 -0.30 -4.21 18.56
N ALA A 224 -0.22 -4.04 19.88
CA ALA A 224 -0.64 -2.86 20.62
C ALA A 224 0.58 -2.20 21.28
N PHE A 225 1.32 -1.37 20.58
CA PHE A 225 2.37 -0.56 21.19
C PHE A 225 1.90 0.90 21.32
N GLU A 226 2.37 1.57 22.37
CA GLU A 226 2.15 2.98 22.62
C GLU A 226 3.17 3.85 21.85
N PRO A 227 2.84 5.14 21.60
CA PRO A 227 3.81 6.09 21.07
C PRO A 227 5.08 6.11 21.94
N LEU A 228 6.23 5.98 21.31
CA LEU A 228 7.51 5.84 22.00
C LEU A 228 8.17 7.21 22.19
N HIS A 229 8.54 7.57 23.42
CA HIS A 229 9.38 8.71 23.70
C HIS A 229 10.84 8.45 23.30
N VAL A 230 11.61 9.51 23.06
CA VAL A 230 13.01 9.39 22.61
C VAL A 230 13.86 8.65 23.63
N ASP A 231 13.67 8.92 24.93
CA ASP A 231 14.44 8.26 25.98
C ASP A 231 14.15 6.75 26.04
N ASP A 232 12.89 6.35 25.89
CA ASP A 232 12.49 4.94 25.81
C ASP A 232 13.06 4.27 24.56
N ALA A 233 13.08 5.02 23.42
CA ALA A 233 13.72 4.54 22.20
C ALA A 233 15.21 4.29 22.40
N VAL A 234 15.93 5.21 23.06
CA VAL A 234 17.35 5.05 23.40
C VAL A 234 17.56 3.81 24.26
N GLN A 235 16.74 3.64 25.31
CA GLN A 235 16.84 2.47 26.18
C GLN A 235 16.58 1.18 25.41
N MET A 236 15.56 1.15 24.55
CA MET A 236 15.23 -0.01 23.71
C MET A 236 16.38 -0.39 22.76
N LEU A 237 17.04 0.61 22.16
CA LEU A 237 18.20 0.40 21.30
C LEU A 237 19.38 -0.18 22.10
N VAL A 238 19.62 0.30 23.33
CA VAL A 238 20.66 -0.22 24.22
C VAL A 238 20.37 -1.67 24.59
N ASP A 239 19.15 -1.97 25.05
CA ASP A 239 18.79 -3.29 25.54
C ASP A 239 18.73 -4.34 24.43
N LEU A 240 18.14 -3.97 23.28
CA LEU A 240 17.81 -4.95 22.23
C LEU A 240 18.89 -5.07 21.15
N LEU A 241 19.58 -3.97 20.84
CA LEU A 241 20.66 -3.95 19.83
C LEU A 241 22.05 -3.89 20.45
N MET A 242 22.16 -3.81 21.80
CA MET A 242 23.41 -3.78 22.55
C MET A 242 24.34 -2.64 22.13
N VAL A 243 23.77 -1.47 21.80
CA VAL A 243 24.55 -0.27 21.47
C VAL A 243 24.83 0.56 22.72
N SER A 244 25.83 1.46 22.68
CA SER A 244 26.04 2.35 23.82
C SER A 244 24.95 3.43 23.87
N PRO A 245 24.57 3.92 25.08
CA PRO A 245 23.61 5.00 25.24
C PRO A 245 23.95 6.25 24.44
N GLU A 246 25.24 6.60 24.36
CA GLU A 246 25.74 7.77 23.60
C GLU A 246 25.49 7.59 22.10
N SER A 247 25.75 6.37 21.57
CA SER A 247 25.53 6.07 20.15
C SER A 247 24.05 6.08 19.81
N ALA A 248 23.20 5.53 20.69
CA ALA A 248 21.75 5.51 20.51
C ALA A 248 21.16 6.94 20.53
N ARG A 249 21.59 7.77 21.50
CA ARG A 249 21.15 9.16 21.60
C ARG A 249 21.60 10.00 20.42
N ALA A 250 22.85 9.91 20.02
CA ALA A 250 23.36 10.64 18.86
C ALA A 250 22.58 10.31 17.57
N GLU A 251 22.15 9.04 17.40
CA GLU A 251 21.39 8.63 16.23
C GLU A 251 19.94 9.15 16.29
N THR A 252 19.27 9.05 17.44
CA THR A 252 17.88 9.55 17.62
C THR A 252 17.83 11.08 17.51
N ASP A 253 18.82 11.81 18.02
CA ASP A 253 18.95 13.26 17.89
C ASP A 253 19.12 13.66 16.42
N GLN A 254 19.97 12.93 15.67
CA GLN A 254 20.15 13.15 14.24
C GLN A 254 18.86 12.91 13.45
N CYS A 255 18.04 11.93 13.85
CA CYS A 255 16.74 11.63 13.24
C CYS A 255 15.61 12.52 13.77
N ARG A 256 15.84 13.35 14.78
CA ARG A 256 14.87 14.25 15.42
C ARG A 256 13.62 13.51 15.95
N GLY A 257 13.83 12.41 16.67
CA GLY A 257 12.75 11.61 17.24
C GLY A 257 13.12 10.15 17.44
N PRO A 258 12.14 9.30 17.78
CA PRO A 258 12.37 7.87 18.05
C PRO A 258 12.59 7.07 16.75
N TYR A 259 13.46 7.56 15.89
CA TYR A 259 13.80 6.96 14.61
C TYR A 259 15.31 6.70 14.53
N VAL A 260 15.70 5.74 13.71
CA VAL A 260 17.10 5.46 13.36
C VAL A 260 17.24 5.28 11.85
N ARG A 261 18.39 5.64 11.31
CA ARG A 261 18.65 5.48 9.87
C ARG A 261 18.84 4.01 9.53
N LEU A 262 18.26 3.58 8.43
CA LEU A 262 18.40 2.21 7.92
C LEU A 262 19.88 1.82 7.73
N GLN A 263 20.71 2.77 7.26
CA GLN A 263 22.15 2.53 7.14
C GLN A 263 22.81 2.27 8.50
N TRP A 264 22.47 3.05 9.53
CA TRP A 264 22.99 2.85 10.88
C TRP A 264 22.59 1.48 11.44
N VAL A 265 21.33 1.07 11.26
CA VAL A 265 20.84 -0.26 11.67
C VAL A 265 21.62 -1.38 10.96
N ARG A 266 21.89 -1.21 9.67
CA ARG A 266 22.70 -2.17 8.90
C ARG A 266 24.13 -2.27 9.46
N ASP A 267 24.75 -1.14 9.82
CA ASP A 267 26.09 -1.12 10.41
C ASP A 267 26.09 -1.79 11.79
N ILE A 268 25.01 -1.62 12.59
CA ILE A 268 24.81 -2.36 13.85
C ILE A 268 24.72 -3.86 13.57
N TYR A 269 23.91 -4.29 12.62
CA TYR A 269 23.80 -5.68 12.22
C TYR A 269 25.18 -6.29 11.95
N GLN A 270 25.99 -5.64 11.10
CA GLN A 270 27.32 -6.13 10.76
C GLN A 270 28.24 -6.23 11.98
N ARG A 271 28.25 -5.20 12.83
CA ARG A 271 29.05 -5.19 14.08
C ARG A 271 28.62 -6.29 15.05
N ARG A 272 27.30 -6.58 15.18
CA ARG A 272 26.80 -7.65 16.06
C ARG A 272 27.14 -9.03 15.51
N CYS A 273 27.12 -9.22 14.20
CA CYS A 273 27.60 -10.47 13.56
C CYS A 273 29.09 -10.71 13.87
N GLN A 274 29.93 -9.67 13.72
CA GLN A 274 31.37 -9.77 14.01
C GLN A 274 31.65 -10.08 15.48
N ALA A 275 30.82 -9.58 16.40
CA ALA A 275 30.93 -9.81 17.84
C ALA A 275 30.28 -11.13 18.31
N GLY A 276 29.61 -11.89 17.41
CA GLY A 276 28.91 -13.11 17.78
C GLY A 276 27.62 -12.89 18.59
N HIS A 277 27.08 -11.67 18.61
CA HIS A 277 25.85 -11.34 19.33
C HIS A 277 24.62 -11.61 18.45
N TRP A 278 24.29 -12.89 18.23
CA TRP A 278 23.35 -13.36 17.21
C TRP A 278 21.93 -12.84 17.39
N THR A 279 21.40 -12.78 18.61
CA THR A 279 20.05 -12.26 18.88
C THR A 279 19.93 -10.78 18.55
N ALA A 280 20.93 -9.96 18.94
CA ALA A 280 20.96 -8.54 18.62
C ALA A 280 21.16 -8.32 17.11
N ALA A 281 21.98 -9.16 16.46
CA ALA A 281 22.16 -9.15 15.01
C ALA A 281 20.83 -9.46 14.27
N ALA A 282 20.10 -10.47 14.72
CA ALA A 282 18.80 -10.84 14.14
C ALA A 282 17.76 -9.71 14.31
N ARG A 283 17.70 -9.06 15.48
CA ARG A 283 16.83 -7.89 15.69
C ARG A 283 17.20 -6.71 14.79
N ALA A 284 18.48 -6.39 14.67
CA ALA A 284 18.92 -5.33 13.77
C ALA A 284 18.61 -5.64 12.29
N TYR A 285 18.82 -6.89 11.87
CA TYR A 285 18.45 -7.35 10.53
C TYR A 285 16.95 -7.19 10.28
N LEU A 286 16.11 -7.67 11.19
CA LEU A 286 14.64 -7.60 11.08
C LEU A 286 14.14 -6.16 11.13
N LEU A 287 14.68 -5.30 12.00
CA LEU A 287 14.31 -3.89 12.05
C LEU A 287 14.58 -3.19 10.70
N HIS A 288 15.75 -3.47 10.11
CA HIS A 288 16.09 -2.94 8.79
C HIS A 288 15.14 -3.49 7.71
N LEU A 289 14.87 -4.80 7.71
CA LEU A 289 13.96 -5.46 6.77
C LEU A 289 12.55 -4.87 6.87
N LEU A 290 11.98 -4.76 8.07
CA LEU A 290 10.67 -4.18 8.31
C LEU A 290 10.59 -2.72 7.87
N GLY A 291 11.64 -1.91 8.12
CA GLY A 291 11.71 -0.52 7.67
C GLY A 291 11.84 -0.35 6.15
N CYS A 292 12.24 -1.41 5.44
CA CYS A 292 12.31 -1.44 3.97
C CYS A 292 11.11 -2.13 3.31
N THR A 293 10.25 -2.81 4.08
CA THR A 293 9.12 -3.58 3.61
C THR A 293 7.82 -3.09 4.26
N LEU A 294 7.29 -3.81 5.24
CA LEU A 294 5.96 -3.57 5.81
C LEU A 294 5.80 -2.12 6.29
N PHE A 295 6.80 -1.56 6.97
CA PHE A 295 6.76 -0.23 7.56
C PHE A 295 7.59 0.80 6.80
N ALA A 296 7.74 0.60 5.50
CA ALA A 296 8.42 1.55 4.62
C ALA A 296 7.66 2.89 4.64
N ASN A 297 8.34 3.96 5.00
CA ASN A 297 7.77 5.28 5.13
C ASN A 297 8.21 6.24 4.00
N LYS A 298 7.61 7.41 3.95
CA LYS A 298 7.90 8.44 2.94
C LYS A 298 9.35 8.95 2.98
N SER A 299 10.04 8.89 4.14
CA SER A 299 11.44 9.35 4.24
C SER A 299 12.42 8.45 3.50
N ALA A 300 12.05 7.20 3.29
CA ALA A 300 12.87 6.15 2.66
C ALA A 300 14.23 5.89 3.33
N THR A 301 14.58 6.56 4.41
CA THR A 301 15.90 6.49 5.05
C THR A 301 15.87 6.03 6.48
N ASN A 302 14.75 6.25 7.17
CA ASN A 302 14.64 6.02 8.61
C ASN A 302 13.57 4.96 8.91
N VAL A 303 13.75 4.25 10.04
CA VAL A 303 12.77 3.32 10.59
C VAL A 303 12.47 3.72 12.03
N HIS A 304 11.22 3.57 12.44
CA HIS A 304 10.80 3.87 13.81
C HIS A 304 11.28 2.76 14.76
N VAL A 305 11.87 3.15 15.87
CA VAL A 305 12.44 2.22 16.87
C VAL A 305 11.37 1.34 17.51
N VAL A 306 10.11 1.82 17.59
CA VAL A 306 8.98 1.11 18.19
C VAL A 306 8.76 -0.30 17.62
N TYR A 307 9.15 -0.55 16.37
CA TYR A 307 9.01 -1.89 15.77
C TYR A 307 9.91 -2.94 16.42
N LEU A 308 10.93 -2.53 17.19
CA LEU A 308 11.70 -3.45 18.04
C LEU A 308 10.87 -4.07 19.17
N GLU A 309 9.74 -3.46 19.55
CA GLU A 309 8.85 -4.02 20.57
C GLU A 309 8.31 -5.38 20.13
N ALA A 310 7.89 -5.52 18.88
CA ALA A 310 7.45 -6.81 18.32
C ALA A 310 8.59 -7.82 18.15
N LEU A 311 9.85 -7.38 18.21
CA LEU A 311 11.06 -8.18 18.08
C LEU A 311 11.78 -8.41 19.42
N ARG A 312 11.20 -7.97 20.54
CA ARG A 312 11.78 -8.10 21.89
C ARG A 312 12.09 -9.55 22.24
N ASP A 313 11.14 -10.43 21.97
CA ASP A 313 11.31 -11.88 22.03
C ASP A 313 11.07 -12.50 20.65
N LEU A 314 12.17 -12.89 19.98
CA LEU A 314 12.11 -13.44 18.63
C LEU A 314 11.33 -14.76 18.56
N SER A 315 11.26 -15.53 19.66
CA SER A 315 10.51 -16.78 19.72
C SER A 315 8.99 -16.57 19.77
N MET A 316 8.55 -15.35 20.13
CA MET A 316 7.14 -14.97 20.22
C MET A 316 6.69 -14.11 19.02
N THR A 317 7.61 -13.77 18.11
CA THR A 317 7.33 -12.86 16.99
C THR A 317 6.34 -13.47 15.97
N GLU A 318 6.35 -14.80 15.81
CA GLU A 318 5.42 -15.50 14.89
C GLU A 318 3.95 -15.45 15.33
N ARG A 319 3.68 -15.11 16.60
CA ARG A 319 2.31 -14.98 17.11
C ARG A 319 1.52 -13.85 16.49
N TYR A 320 2.20 -12.87 15.90
CA TYR A 320 1.55 -11.69 15.33
C TYR A 320 1.01 -11.92 13.92
N ALA A 321 -0.13 -11.28 13.63
CA ALA A 321 -0.75 -11.28 12.32
C ALA A 321 -0.03 -10.31 11.36
N TRP A 322 1.18 -10.65 10.91
CA TRP A 322 2.02 -9.80 10.06
C TRP A 322 1.38 -9.40 8.73
N GLY A 323 0.49 -10.23 8.17
CA GLY A 323 -0.31 -9.89 6.99
C GLY A 323 -1.29 -8.75 7.27
N VAL A 324 -1.84 -8.70 8.51
CA VAL A 324 -2.65 -7.56 8.95
C VAL A 324 -1.80 -6.31 9.08
N ALA A 325 -0.59 -6.42 9.66
CA ALA A 325 0.35 -5.29 9.75
C ALA A 325 0.66 -4.68 8.37
N ALA A 326 0.92 -5.55 7.37
CA ALA A 326 1.16 -5.14 5.99
C ALA A 326 -0.02 -4.35 5.41
N LEU A 327 -1.24 -4.86 5.63
CA LEU A 327 -2.47 -4.25 5.12
C LEU A 327 -2.79 -2.92 5.80
N VAL A 328 -2.75 -2.89 7.14
CA VAL A 328 -3.00 -1.68 7.94
C VAL A 328 -2.08 -0.54 7.50
N HIS A 329 -0.78 -0.83 7.39
CA HIS A 329 0.18 0.20 6.99
C HIS A 329 0.00 0.63 5.52
N MET A 330 -0.33 -0.31 4.62
CA MET A 330 -0.59 0.02 3.22
C MET A 330 -1.85 0.89 3.06
N TYR A 331 -2.92 0.58 3.78
CA TYR A 331 -4.16 1.37 3.76
C TYR A 331 -3.93 2.78 4.33
N ASP A 332 -3.20 2.90 5.44
CA ASP A 332 -2.82 4.20 6.01
C ASP A 332 -2.06 5.06 5.00
N GLN A 333 -1.09 4.47 4.29
CA GLN A 333 -0.33 5.17 3.27
C GLN A 333 -1.17 5.51 2.01
N LEU A 334 -2.13 4.67 1.63
CA LEU A 334 -3.08 4.97 0.56
C LEU A 334 -4.04 6.10 0.95
N ASN A 335 -4.56 6.09 2.20
CA ASN A 335 -5.42 7.15 2.74
C ASN A 335 -4.76 8.52 2.68
N ASP A 336 -3.46 8.57 3.01
CA ASP A 336 -2.71 9.81 2.96
C ASP A 336 -2.31 10.20 1.53
N ALA A 337 -1.92 9.22 0.69
CA ALA A 337 -1.48 9.48 -0.68
C ALA A 337 -2.60 9.92 -1.62
N SER A 338 -3.86 9.53 -1.34
CA SER A 338 -5.04 9.92 -2.12
C SER A 338 -5.52 11.36 -1.85
N MET A 339 -4.95 12.05 -0.86
CA MET A 339 -5.26 13.45 -0.59
C MET A 339 -4.58 14.38 -1.59
N SER A 340 -5.27 15.44 -2.03
CA SER A 340 -4.84 16.38 -3.09
C SER A 340 -3.49 17.06 -2.81
N HIS A 341 -3.15 17.27 -1.54
CA HIS A 341 -1.88 17.87 -1.12
C HIS A 341 -0.70 16.88 -1.04
N SER A 342 -0.95 15.57 -1.07
CA SER A 342 0.09 14.56 -0.95
C SER A 342 0.90 14.40 -2.24
N ARG A 343 2.20 14.15 -2.09
CA ARG A 343 3.14 14.01 -3.21
C ARG A 343 3.99 12.75 -3.11
N HIS A 344 3.77 11.93 -2.09
CA HIS A 344 4.57 10.74 -1.80
C HIS A 344 3.67 9.57 -1.42
N LEU A 345 4.02 8.39 -1.88
CA LEU A 345 3.45 7.13 -1.42
C LEU A 345 4.52 6.36 -0.63
N GLY A 346 4.20 6.04 0.62
CA GLY A 346 4.92 5.09 1.47
C GLY A 346 4.30 3.70 1.41
N GLY A 347 4.59 2.88 2.41
CA GLY A 347 4.09 1.52 2.52
C GLY A 347 4.84 0.52 1.66
N TYR A 348 4.40 -0.74 1.70
CA TYR A 348 5.04 -1.83 0.99
C TYR A 348 4.60 -1.85 -0.47
N ILE A 349 5.29 -1.07 -1.30
CA ILE A 349 5.01 -0.92 -2.74
C ILE A 349 4.91 -2.27 -3.46
N THR A 350 5.67 -3.28 -3.03
CA THR A 350 5.59 -4.64 -3.57
C THR A 350 4.18 -5.22 -3.43
N LEU A 351 3.53 -5.05 -2.27
CA LEU A 351 2.17 -5.55 -2.06
C LEU A 351 1.21 -4.93 -3.07
N LEU A 352 1.20 -3.59 -3.19
CA LEU A 352 0.29 -2.88 -4.10
C LEU A 352 0.59 -3.22 -5.56
N GLN A 353 1.85 -3.18 -5.99
CA GLN A 353 2.20 -3.41 -7.41
C GLN A 353 1.94 -4.85 -7.84
N CYS A 354 2.27 -5.84 -6.99
CA CYS A 354 2.01 -7.25 -7.30
C CYS A 354 0.51 -7.58 -7.24
N TRP A 355 -0.25 -6.91 -6.36
CA TRP A 355 -1.71 -6.95 -6.34
C TRP A 355 -2.28 -6.46 -7.68
N ILE A 356 -1.81 -5.31 -8.20
CA ILE A 356 -2.22 -4.79 -9.51
C ILE A 356 -1.88 -5.79 -10.62
N TYR A 357 -0.66 -6.31 -10.66
CA TYR A 357 -0.25 -7.28 -11.69
C TYR A 357 -1.10 -8.56 -11.67
N LYS A 358 -1.56 -8.96 -10.48
CA LYS A 358 -2.35 -10.18 -10.33
C LYS A 358 -3.82 -9.97 -10.70
N HIS A 359 -4.43 -8.87 -10.25
CA HIS A 359 -5.83 -8.60 -10.50
C HIS A 359 -6.11 -7.94 -11.85
N PHE A 360 -5.14 -7.18 -12.40
CA PHE A 360 -5.30 -6.37 -13.63
C PHE A 360 -4.21 -6.67 -14.66
N PRO A 361 -4.12 -7.89 -15.18
CA PRO A 361 -3.03 -8.29 -16.08
C PRO A 361 -3.00 -7.52 -17.40
N SER A 362 -4.12 -6.90 -17.80
CA SER A 362 -4.25 -6.10 -19.02
C SER A 362 -3.80 -4.64 -18.86
N VAL A 363 -3.70 -4.13 -17.63
CA VAL A 363 -3.38 -2.70 -17.36
C VAL A 363 -1.89 -2.44 -17.50
N ALA A 364 -1.07 -3.29 -16.90
CA ALA A 364 0.38 -3.14 -16.88
C ALA A 364 1.07 -4.38 -17.45
N GLU A 365 2.06 -4.14 -18.29
CA GLU A 365 2.92 -5.21 -18.76
C GLU A 365 3.86 -5.63 -17.63
N SER A 366 3.62 -6.82 -17.07
CA SER A 366 4.48 -7.42 -16.06
C SER A 366 5.37 -8.49 -16.67
N THR A 367 6.61 -8.59 -16.19
CA THR A 367 7.54 -9.65 -16.58
C THR A 367 7.53 -10.75 -15.53
N ALA A 368 7.15 -11.95 -15.93
CA ALA A 368 7.19 -13.10 -15.03
C ALA A 368 8.63 -13.63 -14.89
N ASP A 369 9.00 -14.07 -13.69
CA ASP A 369 10.20 -14.83 -13.43
C ASP A 369 10.01 -16.25 -13.96
N GLN A 370 10.94 -16.71 -14.81
CA GLN A 370 10.89 -18.05 -15.40
C GLN A 370 11.28 -19.12 -14.37
N ASP A 371 12.04 -18.74 -13.35
CA ASP A 371 12.51 -19.62 -12.29
C ASP A 371 11.60 -19.56 -11.03
N TYR A 372 10.41 -18.94 -11.16
CA TYR A 372 9.45 -18.83 -10.06
C TYR A 372 8.97 -20.21 -9.60
N ASP A 373 9.12 -20.48 -8.32
CA ASP A 373 8.58 -21.67 -7.64
C ASP A 373 7.20 -21.37 -7.05
N GLU A 374 6.19 -22.14 -7.41
CA GLU A 374 4.82 -22.00 -6.91
C GLU A 374 4.69 -22.15 -5.37
N ALA A 375 5.66 -22.80 -4.71
CA ALA A 375 5.75 -22.85 -3.25
C ALA A 375 6.20 -21.51 -2.62
N SER A 376 6.72 -20.59 -3.44
CA SER A 376 7.15 -19.25 -3.01
C SER A 376 5.99 -18.25 -2.94
N PRO A 377 6.15 -17.15 -2.19
CA PRO A 377 5.18 -16.06 -2.22
C PRO A 377 4.87 -15.58 -3.64
N ARG A 378 3.59 -15.37 -3.93
CA ARG A 378 3.16 -14.96 -5.27
C ARG A 378 3.80 -13.66 -5.76
N ALA A 379 4.20 -12.75 -4.85
CA ALA A 379 4.92 -11.54 -5.23
C ALA A 379 6.28 -11.82 -5.90
N CYS A 380 6.91 -12.97 -5.61
CA CYS A 380 8.18 -13.38 -6.22
C CYS A 380 8.03 -13.74 -7.71
N ARG A 381 6.80 -13.91 -8.21
CA ARG A 381 6.53 -14.24 -9.61
C ARG A 381 6.96 -13.15 -10.58
N TRP A 382 7.07 -11.90 -10.15
CA TRP A 382 7.29 -10.79 -11.06
C TRP A 382 8.66 -10.13 -10.87
N ILE A 383 9.31 -9.88 -11.98
CA ILE A 383 10.56 -9.13 -12.05
C ILE A 383 10.23 -7.67 -12.36
N ALA A 384 10.32 -6.80 -11.36
CA ALA A 384 10.11 -5.37 -11.53
C ALA A 384 11.42 -4.59 -11.28
N THR A 385 12.17 -4.39 -12.35
CA THR A 385 13.44 -3.64 -12.38
C THR A 385 13.34 -2.42 -13.30
N LYS A 386 14.35 -1.58 -13.32
CA LYS A 386 14.41 -0.45 -14.26
C LYS A 386 14.35 -0.85 -15.74
N LYS A 387 14.65 -2.12 -16.06
CA LYS A 387 14.63 -2.64 -17.43
C LYS A 387 13.24 -3.19 -17.80
N THR A 388 12.52 -3.77 -16.83
CA THR A 388 11.24 -4.44 -17.06
C THR A 388 10.05 -3.51 -16.84
N VAL A 389 10.16 -2.51 -15.96
CA VAL A 389 9.11 -1.52 -15.74
C VAL A 389 9.15 -0.47 -16.84
N LYS A 390 8.08 -0.43 -17.64
CA LYS A 390 7.92 0.57 -18.69
C LYS A 390 7.36 1.85 -18.12
N SER A 391 8.13 2.79 -17.68
CA SER A 391 7.72 4.08 -17.09
C SER A 391 6.70 4.84 -17.97
N ILE A 392 5.47 4.34 -18.03
CA ILE A 392 4.32 4.97 -18.69
C ILE A 392 3.79 6.04 -17.73
N ARG A 393 3.36 7.18 -18.28
CA ARG A 393 2.83 8.28 -17.47
C ARG A 393 1.43 7.99 -16.94
N THR A 394 1.08 8.58 -15.81
CA THR A 394 -0.21 8.44 -15.14
C THR A 394 -1.43 8.67 -16.06
N PRO A 395 -1.49 9.70 -16.94
CA PRO A 395 -2.63 9.88 -17.83
C PRO A 395 -2.93 8.69 -18.73
N SER A 396 -1.90 8.03 -19.28
CA SER A 396 -2.09 6.82 -20.09
C SER A 396 -2.61 5.63 -19.28
N TYR A 397 -2.24 5.54 -17.98
CA TYR A 397 -2.82 4.53 -17.10
C TYR A 397 -4.26 4.87 -16.70
N ARG A 398 -4.63 6.17 -16.51
CA ARG A 398 -6.03 6.58 -16.31
C ARG A 398 -6.92 6.09 -17.44
N GLU A 399 -6.51 6.34 -18.72
CA GLU A 399 -7.24 5.86 -19.88
C GLU A 399 -7.41 4.33 -19.92
N ARG A 400 -6.35 3.58 -19.56
CA ARG A 400 -6.42 2.12 -19.50
C ARG A 400 -7.40 1.64 -18.40
N LEU A 401 -7.37 2.30 -17.25
CA LEU A 401 -8.25 1.98 -16.13
C LEU A 401 -9.71 2.33 -16.45
N ASP A 402 -9.97 3.44 -17.16
CA ASP A 402 -11.30 3.86 -17.59
C ASP A 402 -11.93 2.88 -18.61
N ARG A 403 -11.11 2.12 -19.34
CA ARG A 403 -11.56 1.12 -20.33
C ARG A 403 -11.78 -0.27 -19.75
N LEU A 404 -11.49 -0.49 -18.47
CA LEU A 404 -11.61 -1.80 -17.84
C LEU A 404 -13.06 -2.30 -17.81
N ARG A 405 -13.20 -3.58 -18.10
CA ARG A 405 -14.46 -4.33 -18.04
C ARG A 405 -14.37 -5.39 -16.95
N ILE A 406 -15.50 -5.95 -16.55
CA ILE A 406 -15.56 -7.05 -15.57
C ILE A 406 -14.68 -8.23 -15.99
N SER A 407 -14.61 -8.53 -17.30
CA SER A 407 -13.79 -9.63 -17.85
C SER A 407 -12.29 -9.38 -17.80
N ASP A 408 -11.85 -8.13 -17.63
CA ASP A 408 -10.44 -7.76 -17.61
C ASP A 408 -9.81 -7.92 -16.21
N VAL A 409 -10.66 -8.21 -15.21
CA VAL A 409 -10.27 -8.38 -13.81
C VAL A 409 -10.19 -9.85 -13.44
N CYS A 410 -9.07 -10.24 -12.85
CA CYS A 410 -8.92 -11.54 -12.21
C CYS A 410 -9.51 -11.48 -10.79
N TRP A 411 -10.80 -11.82 -10.65
CA TRP A 411 -11.56 -11.68 -9.41
C TRP A 411 -11.13 -12.66 -8.30
N ILE A 412 -10.77 -13.89 -8.68
CA ILE A 412 -10.38 -14.97 -7.76
C ILE A 412 -8.97 -15.44 -8.17
N PRO A 413 -7.93 -14.64 -7.85
CA PRO A 413 -6.61 -14.83 -8.45
C PRO A 413 -5.79 -16.00 -7.91
N TYR A 414 -6.15 -16.57 -6.75
CA TYR A 414 -5.30 -17.53 -6.04
C TYR A 414 -5.81 -18.98 -6.07
N GLY A 415 -6.71 -19.33 -7.00
CA GLY A 415 -7.26 -20.67 -7.11
C GLY A 415 -6.18 -21.77 -7.23
N GLU A 416 -5.19 -21.53 -8.08
CA GLU A 416 -4.06 -22.45 -8.28
C GLU A 416 -3.04 -22.48 -7.13
N HIS A 417 -3.06 -21.45 -6.27
CA HIS A 417 -2.14 -21.32 -5.13
C HIS A 417 -2.72 -21.87 -3.82
N ARG A 418 -3.96 -22.36 -3.82
CA ARG A 418 -4.65 -22.86 -2.62
C ARG A 418 -4.00 -24.13 -2.02
N GLU A 419 -3.27 -24.91 -2.80
CA GLU A 419 -2.48 -26.04 -2.28
C GLU A 419 -1.30 -25.57 -1.39
N VAL A 420 -0.81 -24.34 -1.62
CA VAL A 420 0.31 -23.75 -0.86
C VAL A 420 -0.22 -22.84 0.26
N ARG A 421 -1.24 -22.05 -0.03
CA ARG A 421 -1.90 -21.14 0.92
C ARG A 421 -3.42 -21.29 0.82
N ASP A 422 -3.99 -21.93 1.84
CA ASP A 422 -5.43 -22.06 1.96
C ASP A 422 -6.09 -20.70 2.16
N PHE A 423 -7.32 -20.59 1.64
CA PHE A 423 -8.17 -19.46 1.98
C PHE A 423 -8.57 -19.52 3.45
N HIS A 424 -8.31 -18.46 4.18
CA HIS A 424 -8.72 -18.35 5.58
C HIS A 424 -9.91 -17.41 5.73
N VAL A 425 -10.94 -17.86 6.46
CA VAL A 425 -12.20 -17.12 6.62
C VAL A 425 -12.04 -15.74 7.28
N ARG A 426 -10.96 -15.49 8.03
CA ARG A 426 -10.60 -14.13 8.50
C ARG A 426 -10.43 -13.11 7.38
N SER A 427 -10.21 -13.55 6.15
CA SER A 427 -10.21 -12.64 4.99
C SER A 427 -11.57 -11.97 4.75
N CYS A 428 -12.64 -12.54 5.29
CA CYS A 428 -13.98 -11.97 5.28
C CYS A 428 -14.34 -11.20 6.57
N TYR A 429 -13.41 -11.00 7.50
CA TYR A 429 -13.63 -10.18 8.69
C TYR A 429 -13.94 -8.74 8.28
N PHE A 430 -14.96 -8.12 8.87
CA PHE A 430 -15.27 -6.71 8.66
C PHE A 430 -15.10 -5.92 9.96
N GLY A 431 -14.52 -4.74 9.86
CA GLY A 431 -14.28 -3.87 11.01
C GLY A 431 -12.93 -3.17 10.97
N LEU A 432 -12.52 -2.65 12.12
CA LEU A 432 -11.21 -2.02 12.26
C LEU A 432 -10.11 -3.08 12.38
N LEU A 433 -9.05 -2.89 11.63
CA LEU A 433 -7.76 -3.57 11.81
C LEU A 433 -6.78 -2.57 12.42
N ARG A 434 -5.87 -3.07 13.26
CA ARG A 434 -4.93 -2.24 14.00
C ARG A 434 -3.51 -2.79 13.95
N TRP A 435 -2.53 -1.87 13.88
CA TRP A 435 -1.14 -2.17 14.18
C TRP A 435 -0.50 -0.99 14.89
N GLY A 436 -0.20 -1.14 16.18
CA GLY A 436 0.21 -0.04 17.04
C GLY A 436 -0.86 1.06 17.14
N PRO A 437 -0.49 2.33 16.93
CA PRO A 437 -1.43 3.44 16.97
C PRO A 437 -2.27 3.60 15.69
N VAL A 438 -1.91 2.89 14.62
CA VAL A 438 -2.62 2.98 13.34
C VAL A 438 -3.79 2.02 13.34
N ALA A 439 -4.99 2.52 13.03
CA ALA A 439 -6.19 1.73 12.82
C ALA A 439 -6.85 2.14 11.49
N VAL A 440 -7.30 1.16 10.73
CA VAL A 440 -7.95 1.35 9.43
C VAL A 440 -9.21 0.48 9.34
N TYR A 441 -10.23 0.97 8.65
CA TYR A 441 -11.38 0.12 8.34
C TYR A 441 -11.03 -0.89 7.24
N TYR A 442 -11.42 -2.14 7.46
CA TYR A 442 -11.40 -3.20 6.48
C TYR A 442 -12.84 -3.60 6.17
N ARG A 443 -13.27 -3.44 4.91
CA ARG A 443 -14.67 -3.50 4.48
C ARG A 443 -14.88 -4.52 3.35
N PRO A 444 -14.67 -5.82 3.61
CA PRO A 444 -14.79 -6.86 2.59
C PRO A 444 -16.22 -7.03 2.07
N GLU A 445 -17.26 -6.53 2.77
CA GLU A 445 -18.64 -6.50 2.32
C GLU A 445 -18.85 -5.67 1.04
N ARG A 446 -17.93 -4.76 0.75
CA ARG A 446 -17.93 -3.92 -0.45
C ARG A 446 -17.31 -4.60 -1.66
N VAL A 447 -16.60 -5.71 -1.45
CA VAL A 447 -15.80 -6.40 -2.47
C VAL A 447 -16.01 -7.92 -2.46
N VAL A 448 -17.20 -8.39 -2.08
CA VAL A 448 -17.49 -9.84 -1.97
C VAL A 448 -17.27 -10.61 -3.27
N ARG A 449 -17.22 -9.92 -4.41
CA ARG A 449 -16.83 -10.49 -5.71
C ARG A 449 -15.43 -11.09 -5.71
N GLN A 450 -14.50 -10.51 -4.93
CA GLN A 450 -13.14 -11.04 -4.79
C GLN A 450 -13.12 -12.36 -4.01
N PHE A 451 -14.22 -12.69 -3.32
CA PHE A 451 -14.40 -13.96 -2.61
C PHE A 451 -15.35 -14.93 -3.34
N GLY A 452 -15.78 -14.59 -4.56
CA GLY A 452 -16.62 -15.46 -5.38
C GLY A 452 -18.13 -15.35 -5.14
N TYR A 453 -18.57 -14.25 -4.53
CA TYR A 453 -19.99 -13.97 -4.28
C TYR A 453 -20.51 -12.84 -5.17
N THR A 454 -21.81 -12.85 -5.44
CA THR A 454 -22.52 -11.79 -6.17
C THR A 454 -22.55 -10.52 -5.32
N GLN A 455 -22.04 -9.39 -5.84
CA GLN A 455 -22.04 -8.11 -5.14
C GLN A 455 -23.43 -7.49 -5.15
N THR A 456 -23.93 -7.15 -3.98
CA THR A 456 -25.12 -6.32 -3.79
C THR A 456 -24.71 -4.94 -3.28
N ILE A 457 -25.64 -3.99 -3.24
CA ILE A 457 -25.40 -2.66 -2.66
C ILE A 457 -25.02 -2.85 -1.19
N PRO A 458 -23.80 -2.45 -0.78
CA PRO A 458 -23.38 -2.56 0.61
C PRO A 458 -24.06 -1.49 1.46
N ALA A 459 -24.12 -1.71 2.77
CA ALA A 459 -24.53 -0.68 3.71
C ALA A 459 -23.62 0.57 3.62
N PRO A 460 -24.14 1.77 3.87
CA PRO A 460 -23.32 2.96 3.96
C PRO A 460 -22.17 2.76 4.95
N PRO A 461 -20.95 3.27 4.64
CA PRO A 461 -19.84 3.17 5.57
C PRO A 461 -20.17 3.97 6.84
N VAL A 462 -20.03 3.32 7.98
CA VAL A 462 -20.18 3.97 9.29
C VAL A 462 -18.82 4.03 9.94
N ASP A 463 -18.39 5.25 10.29
CA ASP A 463 -17.20 5.48 11.07
C ASP A 463 -17.64 5.69 12.52
N SER A 464 -17.44 4.68 13.34
CA SER A 464 -17.66 4.74 14.77
C SER A 464 -16.33 4.67 15.51
N TRP A 465 -16.15 5.49 16.52
CA TRP A 465 -15.01 5.33 17.41
C TRP A 465 -15.12 4.00 18.15
N VAL A 466 -14.05 3.23 18.11
CA VAL A 466 -13.93 1.93 18.79
C VAL A 466 -12.63 1.96 19.59
N SER A 467 -12.67 1.53 20.85
CA SER A 467 -11.47 1.47 21.66
C SER A 467 -10.46 0.46 21.08
N TYR A 468 -9.19 0.64 21.38
CA TYR A 468 -8.16 -0.29 20.92
C TYR A 468 -8.33 -1.70 21.47
N ASP A 469 -8.84 -1.84 22.69
CA ASP A 469 -9.14 -3.13 23.31
C ASP A 469 -10.32 -3.81 22.59
N ASP A 470 -11.37 -3.05 22.27
CA ASP A 470 -12.51 -3.58 21.51
C ASP A 470 -12.11 -4.02 20.08
N ILE A 471 -11.16 -3.34 19.43
CA ILE A 471 -10.63 -3.77 18.13
C ILE A 471 -9.96 -5.14 18.26
N HIS A 472 -9.13 -5.32 19.31
CA HIS A 472 -8.47 -6.58 19.56
C HIS A 472 -9.47 -7.68 19.89
N ASP A 473 -10.44 -7.41 20.76
CA ASP A 473 -11.49 -8.37 21.14
C ASP A 473 -12.32 -8.80 19.94
N ARG A 474 -12.74 -7.88 19.08
CA ARG A 474 -13.48 -8.20 17.84
C ARG A 474 -12.62 -9.04 16.89
N TRP A 475 -11.34 -8.75 16.77
CA TRP A 475 -10.42 -9.55 15.98
C TRP A 475 -10.26 -10.97 16.52
N MET A 476 -10.18 -11.14 17.84
CA MET A 476 -10.10 -12.46 18.47
C MET A 476 -11.41 -13.24 18.31
N HIS A 477 -12.54 -12.57 18.39
CA HIS A 477 -13.88 -13.14 18.20
C HIS A 477 -14.39 -12.95 16.75
N TYR A 478 -13.48 -12.95 15.78
CA TYR A 478 -13.73 -12.63 14.36
C TYR A 478 -14.93 -13.36 13.75
N LYS A 479 -15.33 -14.52 14.26
CA LYS A 479 -16.47 -15.30 13.72
C LYS A 479 -17.81 -14.56 13.80
N ASP A 480 -17.92 -13.63 14.75
CA ASP A 480 -19.10 -12.78 14.92
C ASP A 480 -19.09 -11.55 14.00
N TYR A 481 -17.94 -11.32 13.35
CA TYR A 481 -17.66 -10.17 12.49
C TYR A 481 -17.20 -10.59 11.08
N ILE A 482 -17.82 -11.64 10.54
CA ILE A 482 -17.56 -12.11 9.19
C ILE A 482 -18.71 -11.66 8.29
N VAL A 483 -18.36 -11.17 7.09
CA VAL A 483 -19.34 -10.90 6.04
C VAL A 483 -20.12 -12.18 5.75
N PRO A 484 -21.46 -12.16 5.83
CA PRO A 484 -22.28 -13.33 5.51
C PRO A 484 -22.00 -13.83 4.09
N ALA A 485 -21.95 -15.15 3.94
CA ALA A 485 -21.87 -15.75 2.62
C ALA A 485 -23.09 -15.33 1.78
N GLY A 486 -22.81 -14.69 0.65
CA GLY A 486 -23.83 -14.29 -0.31
C GLY A 486 -24.15 -15.38 -1.32
N GLU A 487 -24.88 -15.03 -2.37
CA GLU A 487 -25.07 -15.89 -3.53
C GLU A 487 -23.74 -16.10 -4.26
N VAL A 488 -23.39 -17.36 -4.53
CA VAL A 488 -22.15 -17.69 -5.23
C VAL A 488 -22.24 -17.21 -6.68
N CYS A 489 -21.23 -16.49 -7.15
CA CYS A 489 -21.14 -16.04 -8.53
C CYS A 489 -21.09 -17.23 -9.51
N VAL A 490 -21.98 -17.25 -10.47
CA VAL A 490 -21.87 -18.14 -11.65
C VAL A 490 -20.79 -17.64 -12.59
N VAL A 491 -20.71 -16.32 -12.75
CA VAL A 491 -19.66 -15.63 -13.53
C VAL A 491 -18.83 -14.79 -12.56
N PRO A 492 -17.49 -14.97 -12.53
CA PRO A 492 -16.65 -14.17 -11.66
C PRO A 492 -16.88 -12.66 -11.85
N GLY A 493 -17.02 -11.94 -10.75
CA GLY A 493 -17.27 -10.50 -10.77
C GLY A 493 -18.72 -10.09 -10.97
N ALA A 494 -19.68 -11.02 -10.94
CA ALA A 494 -21.10 -10.70 -11.04
C ALA A 494 -21.58 -9.80 -9.88
N CYS A 495 -22.54 -8.95 -10.19
CA CYS A 495 -23.23 -8.10 -9.21
C CYS A 495 -24.73 -8.08 -9.47
N SER A 496 -25.52 -7.60 -8.50
CA SER A 496 -26.94 -7.37 -8.69
C SER A 496 -27.20 -6.30 -9.74
N SER A 497 -28.36 -6.33 -10.38
CA SER A 497 -28.69 -5.45 -11.52
C SER A 497 -28.70 -3.97 -11.16
N ASP A 498 -28.89 -3.63 -9.91
CA ASP A 498 -28.99 -2.27 -9.37
C ASP A 498 -27.63 -1.74 -8.81
N TYR A 499 -26.64 -2.62 -8.63
CA TYR A 499 -25.37 -2.26 -8.01
C TYR A 499 -24.58 -1.23 -8.82
N ILE A 500 -24.43 -1.41 -10.13
CA ILE A 500 -23.65 -0.52 -10.97
C ILE A 500 -24.28 0.87 -11.09
N ASP A 501 -25.62 0.93 -11.24
CA ASP A 501 -26.35 2.20 -11.28
C ASP A 501 -26.24 2.96 -9.94
N TRP A 502 -26.29 2.23 -8.82
CA TRP A 502 -26.02 2.81 -7.51
C TRP A 502 -24.60 3.29 -7.39
N PHE A 503 -23.61 2.45 -7.78
CA PHE A 503 -22.19 2.76 -7.67
C PHE A 503 -21.80 4.02 -8.48
N PHE A 504 -22.36 4.20 -9.66
CA PHE A 504 -22.08 5.39 -10.48
C PHE A 504 -22.62 6.68 -9.87
N ARG A 505 -23.62 6.62 -9.02
CA ARG A 505 -24.13 7.80 -8.30
C ARG A 505 -23.23 8.22 -7.15
N ILE A 506 -22.65 7.25 -6.43
CA ILE A 506 -21.86 7.47 -5.22
C ILE A 506 -20.35 7.54 -5.50
N SER A 507 -19.92 7.47 -6.75
CA SER A 507 -18.53 7.34 -7.15
C SER A 507 -18.19 8.22 -8.36
N HIS A 508 -16.91 8.28 -8.69
CA HIS A 508 -16.36 8.88 -9.90
C HIS A 508 -15.58 7.80 -10.70
N PRO A 509 -16.24 6.82 -11.31
CA PRO A 509 -15.59 5.64 -11.88
C PRO A 509 -14.65 5.95 -13.05
N PHE A 510 -14.80 7.13 -13.68
CA PHE A 510 -13.99 7.60 -14.80
C PHE A 510 -13.16 8.82 -14.41
N MET A 511 -11.90 8.84 -14.86
CA MET A 511 -10.94 9.90 -14.58
C MET A 511 -10.56 10.70 -15.85
N THR A 512 -11.11 10.33 -17.01
CA THR A 512 -10.89 11.03 -18.29
C THR A 512 -12.22 11.43 -18.92
N PRO A 513 -12.32 12.64 -19.52
CA PRO A 513 -13.58 13.16 -20.09
C PRO A 513 -14.19 12.27 -21.17
N ASP A 514 -13.34 11.68 -22.03
CA ASP A 514 -13.77 10.92 -23.21
C ASP A 514 -14.55 9.65 -22.83
N HIS A 515 -14.26 9.06 -21.67
CA HIS A 515 -14.92 7.84 -21.21
C HIS A 515 -16.16 8.12 -20.35
N ALA A 516 -16.25 9.30 -19.74
CA ALA A 516 -17.42 9.70 -18.97
C ALA A 516 -18.67 9.94 -19.86
N LEU A 517 -18.48 10.19 -21.16
CA LEU A 517 -19.54 10.50 -22.13
C LEU A 517 -20.18 9.28 -22.79
N ASP A 518 -19.62 8.06 -22.66
CA ASP A 518 -20.14 6.88 -23.33
C ASP A 518 -20.39 5.69 -22.37
N PRO A 519 -21.50 5.75 -21.59
CA PRO A 519 -21.88 4.64 -20.70
C PRO A 519 -22.23 3.35 -21.45
N MET A 520 -22.47 3.41 -22.77
CA MET A 520 -22.83 2.25 -23.59
C MET A 520 -21.64 1.32 -23.90
N LEU A 521 -20.41 1.77 -23.77
CA LEU A 521 -19.21 0.95 -24.00
C LEU A 521 -18.99 -0.12 -22.92
N HIS A 522 -19.70 -0.06 -21.81
CA HIS A 522 -19.48 -0.94 -20.64
C HIS A 522 -20.38 -2.17 -20.58
N GLY A 523 -21.14 -2.48 -21.62
CA GLY A 523 -21.90 -3.72 -21.74
C GLY A 523 -23.17 -3.80 -20.87
N HIS A 524 -23.55 -2.71 -20.25
CA HIS A 524 -24.80 -2.57 -19.50
C HIS A 524 -25.86 -1.82 -20.33
N ALA A 525 -26.21 -2.35 -21.53
CA ALA A 525 -27.44 -1.90 -22.17
C ALA A 525 -28.62 -2.21 -21.24
N PRO A 526 -29.50 -1.24 -20.93
CA PRO A 526 -30.72 -1.55 -20.18
C PRO A 526 -31.49 -2.59 -20.97
N GLN A 527 -31.69 -3.76 -20.38
CA GLN A 527 -32.57 -4.77 -20.95
C GLN A 527 -33.95 -4.14 -21.04
N SER A 528 -34.43 -3.92 -22.28
CA SER A 528 -35.79 -3.48 -22.52
C SER A 528 -36.73 -4.45 -21.80
N ARG A 529 -37.48 -3.98 -20.79
CA ARG A 529 -38.57 -4.71 -20.19
C ARG A 529 -39.57 -5.00 -21.30
N VAL A 530 -39.59 -6.25 -21.75
CA VAL A 530 -40.77 -6.79 -22.47
C VAL A 530 -41.82 -6.95 -21.38
N VAL A 531 -42.79 -6.04 -21.36
CA VAL A 531 -44.01 -6.17 -20.57
C VAL A 531 -44.84 -7.25 -21.25
N PRO A 532 -45.34 -8.29 -20.55
CA PRO A 532 -46.19 -9.30 -21.10
C PRO A 532 -47.56 -8.75 -21.50
#